data_6231f0f1aca4ccd6f3669ae0ec831523
#
_entry.id   6231f0f1aca4ccd6f3669ae0ec831523
#
_cell.length_a   1.000
_cell.length_b   1.000
_cell.length_c   1.000
_cell.angle_alpha   90.00
_cell.angle_beta   90.00
_cell.angle_gamma   90.00
#
_symmetry.space_group_name_H-M   'P 1'
#
loop_
_entity.id
_entity.type
_entity.pdbx_description
1 polymer ?
#
loop_
_entity_poly.entity_id
_entity_poly.type
_entity_poly.pdbx_seq_one_letter_code
_entity_poly.pdbx_strand_id
1 'polypeptide(L)'
;KHYGKFVDGSTQEIDVPYDIPDTWEWVRFSTLVEIVRGGSPRPIKDYLASEVDGINWIKIGDTEKGEKYINNVKEKIKKSGLNKTRFVKKGTFLLTNSMSFGRPYILNVDGAIHDGWLAISNYENSLNKDYLFYILSSNVVYSQFLSLISGAVVKNLNSDKVASILIPLPPLSEQQRIIEAIESALEKVDEYAESYNRLEQLDK
;
A
#
# COMPACT_ATOMS: atom_id res chain seq x y z
N LYS A 1 12.51 -20.46 17.69
CA LYS A 1 12.56 -20.88 16.28
C LYS A 1 11.14 -20.88 15.74
N HIS A 2 10.92 -20.21 14.61
CA HIS A 2 9.62 -20.15 13.95
C HIS A 2 9.62 -21.12 12.76
N TYR A 3 8.50 -21.79 12.54
CA TYR A 3 8.35 -22.76 11.45
C TYR A 3 7.16 -22.37 10.57
N GLY A 4 7.42 -22.19 9.27
CA GLY A 4 6.36 -22.02 8.27
C GLY A 4 5.73 -23.36 7.95
N LYS A 5 4.40 -23.46 7.98
CA LYS A 5 3.64 -24.60 7.50
C LYS A 5 3.19 -24.35 6.07
N PHE A 6 3.54 -25.24 5.16
CA PHE A 6 3.21 -25.15 3.74
C PHE A 6 1.95 -25.95 3.39
N VAL A 7 1.37 -25.66 2.23
CA VAL A 7 0.12 -26.30 1.76
C VAL A 7 0.27 -27.83 1.61
N ASP A 8 1.48 -28.30 1.30
CA ASP A 8 1.81 -29.73 1.20
C ASP A 8 1.99 -30.41 2.55
N GLY A 9 1.81 -29.68 3.68
CA GLY A 9 1.96 -30.16 5.04
C GLY A 9 3.40 -30.16 5.55
N SER A 10 4.38 -29.80 4.71
CA SER A 10 5.77 -29.66 5.14
C SER A 10 5.96 -28.46 6.08
N THR A 11 7.00 -28.50 6.90
CA THR A 11 7.40 -27.39 7.77
C THR A 11 8.86 -27.04 7.51
N GLN A 12 9.15 -25.75 7.43
CA GLN A 12 10.51 -25.23 7.28
C GLN A 12 10.76 -24.13 8.32
N GLU A 13 11.95 -24.08 8.89
CA GLU A 13 12.36 -22.95 9.75
C GLU A 13 12.36 -21.66 8.91
N ILE A 14 11.74 -20.62 9.44
CA ILE A 14 11.65 -19.31 8.80
C ILE A 14 12.19 -18.23 9.72
N ASP A 15 12.91 -17.28 9.15
CA ASP A 15 13.29 -16.05 9.87
C ASP A 15 12.09 -15.09 9.88
N VAL A 16 11.74 -14.63 11.05
CA VAL A 16 10.68 -13.63 11.25
C VAL A 16 11.31 -12.33 11.77
N PRO A 17 10.70 -11.17 11.47
CA PRO A 17 11.27 -9.87 11.86
C PRO A 17 11.42 -9.68 13.38
N TYR A 18 10.48 -10.21 14.18
CA TYR A 18 10.46 -10.15 15.65
C TYR A 18 9.49 -11.18 16.22
N ASP A 19 9.52 -11.40 17.54
CA ASP A 19 8.56 -12.24 18.24
C ASP A 19 7.21 -11.55 18.35
N ILE A 20 6.13 -12.30 18.13
CA ILE A 20 4.75 -11.84 18.22
C ILE A 20 4.00 -12.60 19.33
N PRO A 21 2.89 -12.07 19.88
CA PRO A 21 2.04 -12.79 20.84
C PRO A 21 1.56 -14.14 20.29
N ASP A 22 1.33 -15.11 21.16
CA ASP A 22 0.87 -16.45 20.80
C ASP A 22 -0.47 -16.48 20.05
N THR A 23 -1.25 -15.41 20.17
CA THR A 23 -2.53 -15.22 19.45
C THR A 23 -2.39 -14.67 18.04
N TRP A 24 -1.17 -14.33 17.63
CA TRP A 24 -0.87 -13.78 16.30
C TRP A 24 -0.14 -14.80 15.45
N GLU A 25 -0.20 -14.61 14.14
CA GLU A 25 0.55 -15.42 13.19
C GLU A 25 1.38 -14.56 12.23
N TRP A 26 2.57 -15.02 11.86
CA TRP A 26 3.29 -14.50 10.70
C TRP A 26 2.77 -15.20 9.45
N VAL A 27 2.22 -14.41 8.52
CA VAL A 27 1.58 -14.94 7.31
C VAL A 27 2.22 -14.34 6.08
N ARG A 28 2.42 -15.14 5.04
CA ARG A 28 2.82 -14.62 3.72
C ARG A 28 1.74 -13.72 3.17
N PHE A 29 2.11 -12.53 2.69
CA PHE A 29 1.12 -11.56 2.21
C PHE A 29 0.28 -12.11 1.05
N SER A 30 0.87 -12.96 0.19
CA SER A 30 0.17 -13.67 -0.89
C SER A 30 -1.01 -14.53 -0.45
N THR A 31 -1.07 -14.97 0.81
CA THR A 31 -2.19 -15.77 1.31
C THR A 31 -3.38 -14.91 1.77
N LEU A 32 -3.15 -13.62 1.95
CA LEU A 32 -4.14 -12.67 2.48
C LEU A 32 -4.77 -11.80 1.39
N VAL A 33 -4.09 -11.65 0.24
CA VAL A 33 -4.45 -10.65 -0.78
C VAL A 33 -4.16 -11.15 -2.19
N GLU A 34 -4.79 -10.50 -3.17
CA GLU A 34 -4.41 -10.55 -4.57
C GLU A 34 -3.63 -9.28 -4.94
N ILE A 35 -2.52 -9.43 -5.67
CA ILE A 35 -1.66 -8.32 -6.09
C ILE A 35 -1.53 -8.30 -7.59
N VAL A 36 -1.94 -7.20 -8.22
CA VAL A 36 -1.86 -7.03 -9.66
C VAL A 36 -1.16 -5.73 -10.03
N ARG A 37 -0.34 -5.76 -11.07
CA ARG A 37 0.34 -4.56 -11.56
C ARG A 37 -0.57 -3.76 -12.49
N GLY A 38 -0.47 -2.44 -12.42
CA GLY A 38 -1.02 -1.52 -13.40
C GLY A 38 -0.32 -1.63 -14.76
N GLY A 39 -0.78 -0.86 -15.72
CA GLY A 39 -0.21 -0.83 -17.07
C GLY A 39 -0.29 0.56 -17.66
N SER A 40 0.54 0.84 -18.67
CA SER A 40 0.55 2.14 -19.37
C SER A 40 0.35 1.94 -20.85
N PRO A 41 -0.73 2.47 -21.44
CA PRO A 41 -0.89 2.52 -22.90
C PRO A 41 0.27 3.27 -23.55
N ARG A 42 0.79 2.75 -24.66
CA ARG A 42 1.93 3.37 -25.35
C ARG A 42 1.63 3.52 -26.85
N PRO A 43 2.01 4.67 -27.45
CA PRO A 43 2.48 5.89 -26.78
C PRO A 43 1.33 6.59 -26.04
N ILE A 44 1.58 7.07 -24.81
CA ILE A 44 0.51 7.60 -23.93
C ILE A 44 -0.24 8.77 -24.54
N LYS A 45 0.43 9.61 -25.36
CA LYS A 45 -0.15 10.78 -26.01
C LYS A 45 -1.38 10.45 -26.85
N ASP A 46 -1.43 9.27 -27.46
CA ASP A 46 -2.55 8.85 -28.33
C ASP A 46 -3.79 8.47 -27.51
N TYR A 47 -3.58 8.18 -26.22
CA TYR A 47 -4.62 7.72 -25.29
C TYR A 47 -5.08 8.79 -24.30
N LEU A 48 -4.44 9.95 -24.24
CA LEU A 48 -4.91 11.05 -23.39
C LEU A 48 -6.30 11.51 -23.86
N ALA A 49 -7.17 11.82 -22.91
CA ALA A 49 -8.53 12.28 -23.13
C ALA A 49 -8.75 13.67 -22.54
N SER A 50 -9.71 14.43 -23.11
CA SER A 50 -10.25 15.62 -22.47
C SER A 50 -11.07 15.25 -21.22
N GLU A 51 -11.28 16.21 -20.32
CA GLU A 51 -11.92 15.96 -19.00
C GLU A 51 -13.34 15.38 -19.08
N VAL A 52 -14.11 15.64 -20.15
CA VAL A 52 -15.53 15.28 -20.22
C VAL A 52 -15.76 13.78 -20.41
N ASP A 53 -14.97 13.09 -21.24
CA ASP A 53 -15.24 11.70 -21.66
C ASP A 53 -14.16 10.69 -21.23
N GLY A 54 -13.20 11.13 -20.43
CA GLY A 54 -12.04 10.33 -20.06
C GLY A 54 -12.23 9.54 -18.77
N ILE A 55 -11.45 8.46 -18.66
CA ILE A 55 -11.29 7.65 -17.45
C ILE A 55 -10.09 8.19 -16.70
N ASN A 56 -10.20 8.41 -15.38
CA ASN A 56 -9.10 8.85 -14.55
C ASN A 56 -7.86 7.99 -14.79
N TRP A 57 -6.72 8.65 -15.06
CA TRP A 57 -5.42 8.03 -15.25
C TRP A 57 -4.55 8.27 -14.04
N ILE A 58 -4.57 7.31 -13.11
CA ILE A 58 -4.00 7.42 -11.77
C ILE A 58 -2.49 7.17 -11.84
N LYS A 59 -1.71 8.20 -11.57
CA LYS A 59 -0.24 8.18 -11.55
C LYS A 59 0.31 8.42 -10.14
N ILE A 60 1.57 8.09 -9.92
CA ILE A 60 2.25 8.39 -8.64
C ILE A 60 2.26 9.90 -8.36
N GLY A 61 2.32 10.74 -9.40
CA GLY A 61 2.25 12.21 -9.27
C GLY A 61 0.89 12.77 -8.81
N ASP A 62 -0.13 11.95 -8.66
CA ASP A 62 -1.42 12.33 -8.08
C ASP A 62 -1.47 12.13 -6.54
N THR A 63 -0.37 11.67 -5.95
CA THR A 63 -0.25 11.48 -4.50
C THR A 63 0.45 12.65 -3.83
N GLU A 64 0.08 12.91 -2.58
CA GLU A 64 0.76 13.84 -1.70
C GLU A 64 1.45 13.06 -0.57
N LYS A 65 2.63 13.54 -0.16
CA LYS A 65 3.40 12.88 0.89
C LYS A 65 2.68 13.01 2.23
N GLY A 66 2.44 11.87 2.88
CA GLY A 66 1.72 11.81 4.17
C GLY A 66 0.22 11.60 4.03
N GLU A 67 -0.35 11.76 2.83
CA GLU A 67 -1.75 11.49 2.59
C GLU A 67 -2.02 9.98 2.50
N LYS A 68 -3.15 9.57 3.08
CA LYS A 68 -3.65 8.18 3.03
C LYS A 68 -4.46 7.90 1.77
N TYR A 69 -5.14 8.94 1.24
CA TYR A 69 -6.10 8.80 0.15
C TYR A 69 -5.68 9.53 -1.11
N ILE A 70 -5.99 8.93 -2.27
CA ILE A 70 -5.92 9.61 -3.56
C ILE A 70 -7.32 10.11 -3.90
N ASN A 71 -7.52 11.42 -3.77
CA ASN A 71 -8.82 12.08 -3.95
C ASN A 71 -8.99 12.68 -5.35
N ASN A 72 -7.89 13.16 -5.94
CA ASN A 72 -7.89 13.92 -7.17
C ASN A 72 -6.92 13.30 -8.17
N VAL A 73 -7.32 13.28 -9.44
CA VAL A 73 -6.51 12.75 -10.55
C VAL A 73 -6.45 13.81 -11.65
N LYS A 74 -5.23 14.15 -12.08
CA LYS A 74 -4.97 15.26 -13.01
C LYS A 74 -5.25 14.90 -14.46
N GLU A 75 -5.05 13.67 -14.84
CA GLU A 75 -5.13 13.25 -16.24
C GLU A 75 -6.18 12.16 -16.46
N LYS A 76 -6.68 12.09 -17.67
CA LYS A 76 -7.62 11.04 -18.10
C LYS A 76 -7.14 10.37 -19.38
N ILE A 77 -7.58 9.13 -19.58
CA ILE A 77 -7.35 8.37 -20.81
C ILE A 77 -8.67 8.00 -21.50
N LYS A 78 -8.58 7.79 -22.80
CA LYS A 78 -9.67 7.27 -23.62
C LYS A 78 -10.01 5.84 -23.23
N LYS A 79 -11.26 5.43 -23.40
CA LYS A 79 -11.73 4.06 -23.19
C LYS A 79 -10.91 3.02 -23.99
N SER A 80 -10.41 3.39 -25.17
CA SER A 80 -9.55 2.53 -26.01
C SER A 80 -8.22 2.14 -25.36
N GLY A 81 -7.78 2.87 -24.32
CA GLY A 81 -6.57 2.56 -23.56
C GLY A 81 -6.77 1.51 -22.45
N LEU A 82 -8.02 1.20 -22.09
CA LEU A 82 -8.32 0.33 -20.95
C LEU A 82 -7.77 -1.10 -21.07
N ASN A 83 -7.69 -1.63 -22.28
CA ASN A 83 -7.13 -2.97 -22.53
C ASN A 83 -5.61 -3.06 -22.31
N LYS A 84 -4.94 -1.91 -22.15
CA LYS A 84 -3.48 -1.78 -21.94
C LYS A 84 -3.12 -1.33 -20.53
N THR A 85 -4.11 -1.18 -19.67
CA THR A 85 -3.95 -0.80 -18.27
C THR A 85 -4.88 -1.64 -17.40
N ARG A 86 -4.99 -1.30 -16.13
CA ARG A 86 -5.92 -1.95 -15.20
C ARG A 86 -6.87 -0.92 -14.61
N PHE A 87 -8.17 -1.15 -14.82
CA PHE A 87 -9.20 -0.36 -14.16
C PHE A 87 -9.43 -0.89 -12.75
N VAL A 88 -9.50 0.01 -11.78
CA VAL A 88 -9.73 -0.28 -10.37
C VAL A 88 -10.81 0.64 -9.80
N LYS A 89 -11.48 0.19 -8.77
CA LYS A 89 -12.57 0.91 -8.11
C LYS A 89 -12.08 1.71 -6.92
N LYS A 90 -12.87 2.72 -6.54
CA LYS A 90 -12.76 3.38 -5.24
C LYS A 90 -12.67 2.32 -4.13
N GLY A 91 -11.81 2.56 -3.13
CA GLY A 91 -11.52 1.63 -2.05
C GLY A 91 -10.36 0.68 -2.31
N THR A 92 -9.90 0.55 -3.57
CA THR A 92 -8.71 -0.27 -3.89
C THR A 92 -7.47 0.30 -3.22
N PHE A 93 -6.66 -0.59 -2.63
CA PHE A 93 -5.32 -0.25 -2.18
C PHE A 93 -4.36 -0.19 -3.36
N LEU A 94 -3.52 0.84 -3.38
CA LEU A 94 -2.40 0.97 -4.28
C LEU A 94 -1.09 1.03 -3.51
N LEU A 95 -0.08 0.33 -4.02
CA LEU A 95 1.28 0.38 -3.51
C LEU A 95 2.22 0.86 -4.62
N THR A 96 3.07 1.84 -4.32
CA THR A 96 4.08 2.30 -5.29
C THR A 96 5.14 1.23 -5.50
N ASN A 97 5.47 0.92 -6.77
CA ASN A 97 6.42 -0.14 -7.11
C ASN A 97 7.81 0.37 -7.51
N SER A 98 7.95 1.67 -7.82
CA SER A 98 9.20 2.28 -8.30
C SER A 98 9.40 3.67 -7.70
N MET A 99 10.58 4.26 -7.84
CA MET A 99 10.96 5.56 -7.29
C MET A 99 10.78 5.64 -5.76
N SER A 100 9.61 6.06 -5.29
CA SER A 100 9.24 6.07 -3.86
C SER A 100 8.54 4.76 -3.47
N PHE A 101 9.10 3.60 -3.82
CA PHE A 101 8.48 2.29 -3.66
C PHE A 101 7.98 1.99 -2.24
N GLY A 102 6.96 1.12 -2.15
CA GLY A 102 6.44 0.61 -0.88
C GLY A 102 5.55 1.57 -0.12
N ARG A 103 5.06 2.65 -0.73
CA ARG A 103 4.09 3.54 -0.09
C ARG A 103 2.67 3.11 -0.43
N PRO A 104 1.83 2.82 0.59
CA PRO A 104 0.43 2.48 0.39
C PRO A 104 -0.43 3.73 0.27
N TYR A 105 -1.48 3.62 -0.55
CA TYR A 105 -2.54 4.61 -0.69
C TYR A 105 -3.88 3.91 -0.89
N ILE A 106 -4.98 4.59 -0.59
CA ILE A 106 -6.33 4.12 -0.83
C ILE A 106 -7.02 5.05 -1.84
N LEU A 107 -7.63 4.47 -2.86
CA LEU A 107 -8.35 5.26 -3.85
C LEU A 107 -9.70 5.76 -3.34
N ASN A 108 -9.95 7.05 -3.49
CA ASN A 108 -11.28 7.65 -3.32
C ASN A 108 -12.01 7.91 -4.65
N VAL A 109 -11.41 7.50 -5.76
CA VAL A 109 -11.97 7.64 -7.11
C VAL A 109 -11.80 6.32 -7.88
N ASP A 110 -12.66 6.07 -8.86
CA ASP A 110 -12.48 5.00 -9.85
C ASP A 110 -11.48 5.45 -10.92
N GLY A 111 -10.72 4.52 -11.50
CA GLY A 111 -9.83 4.87 -12.61
C GLY A 111 -8.91 3.74 -13.07
N ALA A 112 -8.13 4.04 -14.08
CA ALA A 112 -7.09 3.17 -14.63
C ALA A 112 -5.74 3.52 -14.01
N ILE A 113 -4.97 2.52 -13.59
CA ILE A 113 -3.71 2.72 -12.88
C ILE A 113 -2.49 2.54 -13.78
N HIS A 114 -1.56 3.48 -13.64
CA HIS A 114 -0.25 3.47 -14.30
C HIS A 114 0.60 2.25 -13.86
N ASP A 115 1.56 1.86 -14.68
CA ASP A 115 2.48 0.72 -14.42
C ASP A 115 3.45 0.93 -13.24
N GLY A 116 3.46 2.10 -12.63
CA GLY A 116 4.11 2.41 -11.35
C GLY A 116 3.35 1.91 -10.11
N TRP A 117 2.14 1.34 -10.29
CA TRP A 117 1.30 0.87 -9.21
C TRP A 117 1.17 -0.65 -9.15
N LEU A 118 1.07 -1.16 -7.93
CA LEU A 118 0.50 -2.46 -7.60
C LEU A 118 -0.85 -2.23 -6.92
N ALA A 119 -1.91 -2.84 -7.43
CA ALA A 119 -3.21 -2.86 -6.78
C ALA A 119 -3.33 -4.10 -5.89
N ILE A 120 -3.82 -3.90 -4.67
CA ILE A 120 -4.02 -4.93 -3.65
C ILE A 120 -5.51 -5.05 -3.38
N SER A 121 -6.05 -6.26 -3.47
CA SER A 121 -7.46 -6.58 -3.28
C SER A 121 -7.65 -7.90 -2.52
N ASN A 122 -8.90 -8.25 -2.21
CA ASN A 122 -9.31 -9.50 -1.55
C ASN A 122 -8.76 -9.66 -0.12
N TYR A 123 -8.46 -8.56 0.58
CA TYR A 123 -7.91 -8.56 1.93
C TYR A 123 -8.99 -8.60 3.04
N GLU A 124 -10.22 -8.30 2.71
CA GLU A 124 -11.31 -7.98 3.65
C GLU A 124 -11.69 -9.15 4.57
N ASN A 125 -11.40 -10.38 4.15
CA ASN A 125 -11.68 -11.58 4.96
C ASN A 125 -10.76 -11.72 6.19
N SER A 126 -9.57 -11.14 6.15
CA SER A 126 -8.52 -11.35 7.15
C SER A 126 -7.95 -10.05 7.72
N LEU A 127 -8.07 -8.95 6.99
CA LEU A 127 -7.45 -7.68 7.35
C LEU A 127 -8.48 -6.56 7.39
N ASN A 128 -8.45 -5.78 8.47
CA ASN A 128 -9.09 -4.47 8.49
C ASN A 128 -8.32 -3.53 7.55
N LYS A 129 -9.04 -2.68 6.82
CA LYS A 129 -8.48 -1.74 5.85
C LYS A 129 -7.44 -0.80 6.47
N ASP A 130 -7.72 -0.26 7.64
CA ASP A 130 -6.84 0.69 8.29
C ASP A 130 -5.64 -0.01 8.92
N TYR A 131 -5.81 -1.23 9.45
CA TYR A 131 -4.70 -2.08 9.85
C TYR A 131 -3.75 -2.37 8.67
N LEU A 132 -4.29 -2.77 7.52
CA LEU A 132 -3.51 -2.99 6.31
C LEU A 132 -2.72 -1.73 5.90
N PHE A 133 -3.33 -0.56 5.99
CA PHE A 133 -2.65 0.70 5.69
C PHE A 133 -1.46 0.93 6.65
N TYR A 134 -1.67 0.80 7.95
CA TYR A 134 -0.62 1.04 8.94
C TYR A 134 0.51 0.01 8.86
N ILE A 135 0.19 -1.27 8.68
CA ILE A 135 1.24 -2.29 8.59
C ILE A 135 2.08 -2.14 7.31
N LEU A 136 1.48 -1.82 6.16
CA LEU A 136 2.20 -1.54 4.94
C LEU A 136 3.05 -0.25 5.02
N SER A 137 2.65 0.70 5.86
CA SER A 137 3.40 1.93 6.13
C SER A 137 4.52 1.74 7.16
N SER A 138 4.58 0.59 7.82
CA SER A 138 5.51 0.34 8.92
C SER A 138 6.95 0.10 8.47
N ASN A 139 7.89 0.40 9.36
CA ASN A 139 9.31 0.08 9.15
C ASN A 139 9.55 -1.42 8.99
N VAL A 140 8.74 -2.27 9.60
CA VAL A 140 8.83 -3.74 9.50
C VAL A 140 8.62 -4.20 8.07
N VAL A 141 7.60 -3.69 7.39
CA VAL A 141 7.34 -4.01 5.98
C VAL A 141 8.35 -3.31 5.07
N TYR A 142 8.65 -2.05 5.34
CA TYR A 142 9.62 -1.31 4.52
C TYR A 142 11.01 -1.94 4.54
N SER A 143 11.48 -2.45 5.67
CA SER A 143 12.76 -3.16 5.79
C SER A 143 12.78 -4.45 4.96
N GLN A 144 11.68 -5.18 4.89
CA GLN A 144 11.55 -6.35 4.02
C GLN A 144 11.63 -5.94 2.55
N PHE A 145 10.96 -4.85 2.14
CA PHE A 145 11.07 -4.32 0.78
C PHE A 145 12.51 -3.92 0.44
N LEU A 146 13.22 -3.25 1.34
CA LEU A 146 14.63 -2.89 1.14
C LEU A 146 15.51 -4.13 0.93
N SER A 147 15.32 -5.18 1.73
CA SER A 147 16.05 -6.43 1.60
C SER A 147 15.82 -7.08 0.22
N LEU A 148 14.55 -7.12 -0.23
CA LEU A 148 14.17 -7.75 -1.50
C LEU A 148 14.70 -7.03 -2.75
N ILE A 149 15.02 -5.73 -2.65
CA ILE A 149 15.60 -4.94 -3.75
C ILE A 149 17.10 -4.71 -3.60
N SER A 150 17.71 -5.17 -2.50
CA SER A 150 19.15 -5.07 -2.26
C SER A 150 19.91 -5.81 -3.36
N GLY A 151 20.95 -5.16 -3.90
CA GLY A 151 21.76 -5.71 -5.00
C GLY A 151 21.15 -5.62 -6.40
N ALA A 152 19.91 -5.14 -6.54
CA ALA A 152 19.30 -4.94 -7.86
C ALA A 152 19.75 -3.62 -8.49
N VAL A 153 20.10 -3.65 -9.80
CA VAL A 153 20.46 -2.46 -10.59
C VAL A 153 19.28 -1.47 -10.65
N VAL A 154 18.05 -2.01 -10.77
CA VAL A 154 16.83 -1.22 -10.76
C VAL A 154 16.04 -1.55 -9.49
N LYS A 155 15.89 -0.55 -8.62
CA LYS A 155 15.09 -0.65 -7.39
C LYS A 155 13.61 -0.65 -7.74
N ASN A 156 13.05 -1.84 -7.96
CA ASN A 156 11.65 -2.03 -8.30
C ASN A 156 11.04 -3.18 -7.49
N LEU A 157 9.86 -2.94 -6.91
CA LEU A 157 9.02 -3.95 -6.27
C LEU A 157 8.04 -4.51 -7.32
N ASN A 158 8.25 -5.75 -7.74
CA ASN A 158 7.23 -6.46 -8.52
C ASN A 158 6.21 -7.16 -7.61
N SER A 159 5.14 -7.67 -8.20
CA SER A 159 4.06 -8.36 -7.47
C SER A 159 4.58 -9.52 -6.62
N ASP A 160 5.52 -10.32 -7.14
CA ASP A 160 6.04 -11.51 -6.44
C ASP A 160 6.85 -11.13 -5.19
N LYS A 161 7.65 -10.06 -5.27
CA LYS A 161 8.39 -9.53 -4.12
C LYS A 161 7.45 -9.05 -3.03
N VAL A 162 6.41 -8.28 -3.39
CA VAL A 162 5.40 -7.81 -2.43
C VAL A 162 4.60 -8.99 -1.87
N ALA A 163 4.26 -9.98 -2.69
CA ALA A 163 3.57 -11.20 -2.28
C ALA A 163 4.36 -12.03 -1.25
N SER A 164 5.69 -11.97 -1.30
CA SER A 164 6.58 -12.79 -0.46
C SER A 164 6.83 -12.26 0.94
N ILE A 165 6.49 -11.00 1.26
CA ILE A 165 6.71 -10.43 2.59
C ILE A 165 5.90 -11.14 3.66
N LEU A 166 6.36 -11.05 4.90
CA LEU A 166 5.65 -11.54 6.08
C LEU A 166 4.88 -10.40 6.73
N ILE A 167 3.60 -10.67 7.00
CA ILE A 167 2.70 -9.75 7.69
C ILE A 167 2.33 -10.37 9.06
N PRO A 168 2.45 -9.64 10.17
CA PRO A 168 1.91 -10.08 11.44
C PRO A 168 0.39 -9.97 11.39
N LEU A 169 -0.29 -11.06 11.67
CA LEU A 169 -1.75 -11.16 11.58
C LEU A 169 -2.37 -11.35 12.97
N PRO A 170 -2.81 -10.27 13.64
CA PRO A 170 -3.64 -10.35 14.83
C PRO A 170 -5.06 -10.82 14.51
N PRO A 171 -5.82 -11.33 15.49
CA PRO A 171 -7.28 -11.45 15.37
C PRO A 171 -7.94 -10.10 15.00
N LEU A 172 -9.04 -10.11 14.23
CA LEU A 172 -9.69 -8.87 13.74
C LEU A 172 -10.05 -7.88 14.86
N SER A 173 -10.48 -8.38 16.03
CA SER A 173 -10.77 -7.53 17.19
C SER A 173 -9.54 -6.84 17.75
N GLU A 174 -8.37 -7.45 17.60
CA GLU A 174 -7.11 -6.87 18.04
C GLU A 174 -6.55 -5.90 17.01
N GLN A 175 -6.74 -6.17 15.72
CA GLN A 175 -6.44 -5.20 14.66
C GLN A 175 -7.18 -3.88 14.92
N GLN A 176 -8.46 -3.94 15.31
CA GLN A 176 -9.24 -2.75 15.63
C GLN A 176 -8.66 -1.97 16.83
N ARG A 177 -8.28 -2.66 17.90
CA ARG A 177 -7.63 -2.02 19.07
C ARG A 177 -6.30 -1.36 18.72
N ILE A 178 -5.52 -1.99 17.83
CA ILE A 178 -4.25 -1.44 17.34
C ILE A 178 -4.50 -0.15 16.55
N ILE A 179 -5.51 -0.15 15.67
CA ILE A 179 -5.89 1.05 14.89
C ILE A 179 -6.24 2.19 15.84
N GLU A 180 -7.13 1.95 16.80
CA GLU A 180 -7.57 2.95 17.77
C GLU A 180 -6.40 3.52 18.58
N ALA A 181 -5.46 2.66 18.98
CA ALA A 181 -4.26 3.09 19.69
C ALA A 181 -3.34 3.98 18.82
N ILE A 182 -3.16 3.62 17.54
CA ILE A 182 -2.35 4.40 16.60
C ILE A 182 -3.02 5.75 16.34
N GLU A 183 -4.32 5.78 16.04
CA GLU A 183 -5.05 7.00 15.73
C GLU A 183 -5.06 7.95 16.93
N SER A 184 -5.31 7.44 18.14
CA SER A 184 -5.21 8.26 19.36
C SER A 184 -3.80 8.80 19.61
N ALA A 185 -2.76 8.06 19.23
CA ALA A 185 -1.39 8.56 19.35
C ALA A 185 -1.09 9.66 18.31
N LEU A 186 -1.58 9.50 17.08
CA LEU A 186 -1.41 10.49 16.01
C LEU A 186 -2.15 11.80 16.33
N GLU A 187 -3.38 11.73 16.84
CA GLU A 187 -4.12 12.92 17.30
C GLU A 187 -3.33 13.74 18.34
N LYS A 188 -2.70 13.08 19.30
CA LYS A 188 -1.87 13.76 20.31
C LYS A 188 -0.62 14.41 19.69
N VAL A 189 -0.02 13.77 18.68
CA VAL A 189 1.12 14.35 17.96
C VAL A 189 0.70 15.61 17.20
N ASP A 190 -0.47 15.59 16.55
CA ASP A 190 -0.99 16.74 15.83
C ASP A 190 -1.34 17.90 16.78
N GLU A 191 -2.00 17.63 17.90
CA GLU A 191 -2.28 18.62 18.96
C GLU A 191 -0.99 19.26 19.50
N TYR A 192 0.04 18.43 19.71
CA TYR A 192 1.34 18.92 20.16
C TYR A 192 2.01 19.81 19.11
N ALA A 193 1.99 19.40 17.84
CA ALA A 193 2.55 20.18 16.74
C ALA A 193 1.85 21.52 16.55
N GLU A 194 0.51 21.56 16.67
CA GLU A 194 -0.25 22.81 16.64
C GLU A 194 0.07 23.73 17.80
N SER A 195 0.25 23.16 19.00
CA SER A 195 0.60 23.92 20.19
C SER A 195 2.00 24.52 20.08
N TYR A 196 2.95 23.76 19.56
CA TYR A 196 4.31 24.22 19.31
C TYR A 196 4.34 25.36 18.28
N ASN A 197 3.64 25.22 17.17
CA ASN A 197 3.55 26.28 16.15
C ASN A 197 2.92 27.58 16.68
N ARG A 198 1.95 27.46 17.58
CA ARG A 198 1.36 28.63 18.26
C ARG A 198 2.37 29.36 19.15
N LEU A 199 3.19 28.64 19.89
CA LEU A 199 4.24 29.22 20.74
C LEU A 199 5.30 29.96 19.90
N GLU A 200 5.77 29.36 18.80
CA GLU A 200 6.72 30.02 17.89
C GLU A 200 6.18 31.32 17.26
N GLN A 201 4.88 31.46 17.12
CA GLN A 201 4.25 32.67 16.60
C GLN A 201 4.16 33.80 17.66
N LEU A 202 4.17 33.44 18.94
CA LEU A 202 4.12 34.40 20.03
C LEU A 202 5.51 34.99 20.36
N ASP A 203 6.56 34.29 19.98
CA ASP A 203 7.96 34.71 20.21
C ASP A 203 8.53 35.59 19.08
N LYS A 204 7.73 35.92 18.06
CA LYS A 204 8.06 36.82 16.93
C LYS A 204 7.34 38.14 17.03
#